data_bad8039642825773422363dbdb1803fe
#
_entry.id   bad8039642825773422363dbdb1803fe
#
_cell.length_a   1.000
_cell.length_b   1.000
_cell.length_c   1.000
_cell.angle_alpha   90.00
_cell.angle_beta   90.00
_cell.angle_gamma   90.00
#
_symmetry.space_group_name_H-M   'P 1'
#
loop_
_entity.id
_entity.type
_entity.pdbx_description
1 polymer ?
#
loop_
_entity_poly.entity_id
_entity_poly.type
_entity_poly.pdbx_seq_one_letter_code
_entity_poly.pdbx_strand_id
1 'polypeptide(L)'
;MISRSIEIAVAAFFAGMACASPVRSQEPTDLRKEMIGQWELATADRSKTCVVTMKSDAVPQGLRLELEPGCAAALPFTKDIASWSVKGLGDIVRLQNKAGEAVIDLTEVESGIFEGNRSGEGIYILQNLEAARSLAKSMDQMIGDWAMVHSDGQSICGITLTNNEANADNFQAFLKPKCDPAIAAFAPTQWRLDHGQILLIADSGETWTFEADDNAQWRRVPDSADPLILLRQ
;
A
#
# COMPACT_ATOMS: atom_id res chain seq x y z
N MET A 1 24.61 -87.17 0.70
CA MET A 1 23.97 -86.45 1.80
C MET A 1 24.28 -84.99 1.61
N ILE A 2 23.30 -84.26 1.07
CA ILE A 2 23.43 -82.86 0.64
C ILE A 2 22.58 -82.01 1.62
N SER A 3 23.27 -81.20 2.44
CA SER A 3 22.64 -80.26 3.34
C SER A 3 22.44 -78.93 2.57
N ARG A 4 21.21 -78.50 2.44
CA ARG A 4 20.83 -77.17 1.88
C ARG A 4 20.66 -76.18 3.02
N SER A 5 21.51 -75.17 3.07
CA SER A 5 21.36 -74.03 3.94
C SER A 5 20.35 -73.03 3.29
N ILE A 6 19.35 -72.67 4.05
CA ILE A 6 18.32 -71.69 3.65
C ILE A 6 18.81 -70.33 4.20
N GLU A 7 19.13 -69.39 3.30
CA GLU A 7 19.37 -67.98 3.69
C GLU A 7 18.04 -67.24 3.75
N ILE A 8 17.74 -66.69 4.92
CA ILE A 8 16.60 -65.84 5.15
C ILE A 8 16.99 -64.38 4.90
N ALA A 9 16.53 -63.79 3.79
CA ALA A 9 16.70 -62.37 3.52
C ALA A 9 15.66 -61.59 4.31
N VAL A 10 16.14 -60.80 5.24
CA VAL A 10 15.29 -59.81 5.99
C VAL A 10 15.21 -58.52 5.16
N ALA A 11 14.06 -58.30 4.54
CA ALA A 11 13.77 -57.02 3.88
C ALA A 11 13.31 -56.00 4.93
N ALA A 12 14.16 -54.99 5.18
CA ALA A 12 13.82 -53.87 6.01
C ALA A 12 12.93 -52.89 5.21
N PHE A 13 11.65 -52.80 5.55
CA PHE A 13 10.72 -51.79 5.04
C PHE A 13 10.98 -50.48 5.77
N PHE A 14 11.58 -49.50 5.10
CA PHE A 14 11.60 -48.11 5.55
C PHE A 14 10.25 -47.49 5.22
N ALA A 15 9.39 -47.34 6.23
CA ALA A 15 8.17 -46.54 6.14
C ALA A 15 8.56 -45.04 6.20
N GLY A 16 8.65 -44.41 5.04
CA GLY A 16 8.82 -42.97 4.95
C GLY A 16 7.55 -42.26 5.44
N MET A 17 7.65 -41.65 6.62
CA MET A 17 6.60 -40.81 7.21
C MET A 17 6.64 -39.46 6.51
N ALA A 18 5.81 -39.26 5.47
CA ALA A 18 5.61 -37.99 4.82
C ALA A 18 4.87 -37.06 5.82
N CYS A 19 5.57 -36.10 6.40
CA CYS A 19 4.97 -35.01 7.14
C CYS A 19 4.22 -34.11 6.14
N ALA A 20 2.92 -34.36 5.95
CA ALA A 20 2.04 -33.45 5.28
C ALA A 20 1.83 -32.24 6.22
N SER A 21 2.51 -31.12 5.93
CA SER A 21 2.20 -29.85 6.57
C SER A 21 0.74 -29.48 6.20
N PRO A 22 -0.10 -29.13 7.18
CA PRO A 22 -1.45 -28.68 6.86
C PRO A 22 -1.31 -27.37 6.06
N VAL A 23 -1.73 -27.39 4.82
CA VAL A 23 -2.02 -26.17 4.06
C VAL A 23 -3.17 -25.49 4.82
N ARG A 24 -2.85 -24.42 5.51
CA ARG A 24 -3.83 -23.54 6.14
C ARG A 24 -4.58 -22.87 4.99
N SER A 25 -5.71 -23.44 4.58
CA SER A 25 -6.67 -22.69 3.80
C SER A 25 -7.08 -21.48 4.63
N GLN A 26 -6.75 -20.29 4.16
CA GLN A 26 -7.35 -19.07 4.69
C GLN A 26 -8.85 -19.22 4.48
N GLU A 27 -9.61 -19.22 5.58
CA GLU A 27 -11.06 -19.14 5.50
C GLU A 27 -11.40 -17.88 4.69
N PRO A 28 -12.39 -17.92 3.79
CA PRO A 28 -12.82 -16.72 3.08
C PRO A 28 -13.19 -15.67 4.13
N THR A 29 -12.40 -14.62 4.20
CA THR A 29 -12.67 -13.49 5.09
C THR A 29 -14.05 -12.96 4.71
N ASP A 30 -14.91 -12.75 5.70
CA ASP A 30 -16.25 -12.20 5.46
C ASP A 30 -16.09 -10.69 5.21
N LEU A 31 -15.82 -10.32 3.96
CA LEU A 31 -15.60 -8.94 3.52
C LEU A 31 -16.63 -7.98 4.09
N ARG A 32 -17.88 -8.43 4.30
CA ARG A 32 -18.90 -7.61 4.95
C ARG A 32 -18.51 -7.17 6.35
N LYS A 33 -17.86 -8.03 7.13
CA LYS A 33 -17.41 -7.69 8.50
C LYS A 33 -16.21 -6.77 8.47
N GLU A 34 -15.31 -6.99 7.54
CA GLU A 34 -14.10 -6.16 7.36
C GLU A 34 -14.44 -4.73 6.95
N MET A 35 -15.47 -4.56 6.12
CA MET A 35 -15.90 -3.26 5.65
C MET A 35 -16.61 -2.40 6.69
N ILE A 36 -17.00 -2.95 7.86
CA ILE A 36 -17.66 -2.14 8.91
C ILE A 36 -16.64 -1.20 9.54
N GLY A 37 -16.93 0.11 9.51
CA GLY A 37 -16.05 1.13 10.06
C GLY A 37 -15.93 2.36 9.16
N GLN A 38 -14.86 3.13 9.39
CA GLN A 38 -14.58 4.34 8.63
C GLN A 38 -13.59 4.07 7.51
N TRP A 39 -13.92 4.58 6.34
CA TRP A 39 -13.16 4.42 5.11
C TRP A 39 -12.97 5.77 4.43
N GLU A 40 -11.85 5.97 3.78
CA GLU A 40 -11.61 7.11 2.91
C GLU A 40 -11.89 6.71 1.46
N LEU A 41 -12.84 7.39 0.83
CA LEU A 41 -13.09 7.33 -0.61
C LEU A 41 -12.40 8.52 -1.26
N ALA A 42 -11.50 8.28 -2.21
CA ALA A 42 -10.64 9.28 -2.81
C ALA A 42 -10.54 9.13 -4.33
N THR A 43 -10.16 10.20 -5.03
CA THR A 43 -9.61 10.11 -6.39
C THR A 43 -8.26 9.37 -6.36
N ALA A 44 -7.82 8.77 -7.47
CA ALA A 44 -6.56 8.04 -7.54
C ALA A 44 -5.34 8.88 -7.11
N ASP A 45 -5.36 10.19 -7.45
CA ASP A 45 -4.33 11.16 -7.05
C ASP A 45 -4.53 11.72 -5.63
N ARG A 46 -5.58 11.27 -4.92
CA ARG A 46 -5.98 11.71 -3.58
C ARG A 46 -6.19 13.22 -3.42
N SER A 47 -6.32 13.96 -4.52
CA SER A 47 -6.60 15.41 -4.49
C SER A 47 -7.99 15.72 -3.94
N LYS A 48 -8.91 14.75 -3.96
CA LYS A 48 -10.27 14.85 -3.43
C LYS A 48 -10.57 13.62 -2.61
N THR A 49 -10.98 13.83 -1.37
CA THR A 49 -11.27 12.76 -0.41
C THR A 49 -12.62 12.95 0.25
N CYS A 50 -13.20 11.86 0.72
CA CYS A 50 -14.47 11.81 1.43
C CYS A 50 -14.44 10.66 2.43
N VAL A 51 -14.76 10.93 3.70
CA VAL A 51 -14.90 9.86 4.69
C VAL A 51 -16.31 9.29 4.62
N VAL A 52 -16.37 7.97 4.48
CA VAL A 52 -17.59 7.17 4.49
C VAL A 52 -17.57 6.23 5.70
N THR A 53 -18.70 6.12 6.39
CA THR A 53 -18.85 5.18 7.50
C THR A 53 -19.79 4.05 7.07
N MET A 54 -19.25 2.85 6.98
CA MET A 54 -20.00 1.64 6.65
C MET A 54 -20.54 1.01 7.94
N LYS A 55 -21.87 0.83 8.01
CA LYS A 55 -22.56 0.26 9.17
C LYS A 55 -23.06 -1.14 8.88
N SER A 56 -23.32 -1.91 9.92
CA SER A 56 -23.93 -3.25 9.83
C SER A 56 -25.46 -3.23 9.73
N ASP A 57 -26.09 -2.07 9.96
CA ASP A 57 -27.54 -1.94 9.98
C ASP A 57 -28.13 -2.17 8.59
N ALA A 58 -29.12 -3.06 8.51
CA ALA A 58 -29.83 -3.32 7.26
C ALA A 58 -30.74 -2.14 6.88
N VAL A 59 -30.73 -1.81 5.60
CA VAL A 59 -31.65 -0.89 4.95
C VAL A 59 -32.27 -1.59 3.71
N PRO A 60 -33.35 -1.09 3.11
CA PRO A 60 -34.05 -1.82 2.06
C PRO A 60 -33.19 -2.31 0.89
N GLN A 61 -32.13 -1.56 0.56
CA GLN A 61 -31.27 -1.88 -0.58
C GLN A 61 -29.87 -2.38 -0.19
N GLY A 62 -29.62 -2.72 1.08
CA GLY A 62 -28.30 -3.21 1.51
C GLY A 62 -28.01 -2.91 2.97
N LEU A 63 -26.86 -2.31 3.24
CA LEU A 63 -26.43 -1.88 4.57
C LEU A 63 -26.29 -0.36 4.60
N ARG A 64 -26.50 0.22 5.78
CA ARG A 64 -26.42 1.66 5.99
C ARG A 64 -25.01 2.18 5.71
N LEU A 65 -24.95 3.31 5.03
CA LEU A 65 -23.74 4.08 4.79
C LEU A 65 -23.99 5.53 5.23
N GLU A 66 -23.04 6.12 5.89
CA GLU A 66 -23.05 7.53 6.29
C GLU A 66 -21.88 8.23 5.61
N LEU A 67 -22.15 9.43 5.08
CA LEU A 67 -21.17 10.28 4.42
C LEU A 67 -20.88 11.49 5.30
N GLU A 68 -19.62 11.88 5.44
CA GLU A 68 -19.28 13.13 6.13
C GLU A 68 -19.79 14.36 5.38
N PRO A 69 -20.09 15.45 6.10
CA PRO A 69 -20.40 16.74 5.48
C PRO A 69 -19.26 17.17 4.54
N GLY A 70 -19.62 17.58 3.31
CA GLY A 70 -18.63 17.98 2.31
C GLY A 70 -18.31 16.91 1.26
N CYS A 71 -18.64 15.64 1.48
CA CYS A 71 -18.45 14.58 0.50
C CYS A 71 -18.98 14.93 -0.90
N ALA A 72 -20.21 15.45 -0.97
CA ALA A 72 -20.82 15.84 -2.24
C ALA A 72 -20.14 17.04 -2.93
N ALA A 73 -19.42 17.87 -2.17
CA ALA A 73 -18.62 18.96 -2.74
C ALA A 73 -17.28 18.45 -3.28
N ALA A 74 -16.63 17.53 -2.56
CA ALA A 74 -15.37 16.91 -2.99
C ALA A 74 -15.59 15.93 -4.15
N LEU A 75 -16.54 15.02 -3.98
CA LEU A 75 -16.87 13.94 -4.91
C LEU A 75 -18.38 14.01 -5.24
N PRO A 76 -18.79 14.74 -6.28
CA PRO A 76 -20.20 15.07 -6.54
C PRO A 76 -21.15 13.87 -6.67
N PHE A 77 -20.66 12.72 -7.13
CA PHE A 77 -21.47 11.50 -7.28
C PHE A 77 -21.89 10.88 -5.94
N THR A 78 -21.19 11.23 -4.84
CA THR A 78 -21.50 10.67 -3.52
C THR A 78 -22.90 11.05 -3.03
N LYS A 79 -23.48 12.15 -3.54
CA LYS A 79 -24.89 12.54 -3.27
C LYS A 79 -25.91 11.47 -3.65
N ASP A 80 -25.57 10.61 -4.60
CA ASP A 80 -26.42 9.55 -5.10
C ASP A 80 -26.28 8.25 -4.29
N ILE A 81 -25.26 8.13 -3.44
CA ILE A 81 -25.02 6.95 -2.61
C ILE A 81 -26.02 6.93 -1.44
N ALA A 82 -26.71 5.82 -1.27
CA ALA A 82 -27.70 5.61 -0.23
C ALA A 82 -27.39 4.43 0.70
N SER A 83 -26.64 3.45 0.20
CA SER A 83 -26.30 2.23 0.95
C SER A 83 -25.10 1.54 0.32
N TRP A 84 -24.61 0.49 1.02
CA TRP A 84 -23.56 -0.37 0.51
C TRP A 84 -23.93 -1.84 0.59
N SER A 85 -23.26 -2.68 -0.18
CA SER A 85 -23.44 -4.14 -0.16
C SER A 85 -22.19 -4.85 -0.69
N VAL A 86 -22.05 -6.12 -0.34
CA VAL A 86 -21.05 -7.01 -0.95
C VAL A 86 -21.72 -7.78 -2.08
N LYS A 87 -21.11 -7.88 -3.23
CA LYS A 87 -21.58 -8.55 -4.46
C LYS A 87 -20.55 -9.58 -4.94
N GLY A 88 -20.89 -10.23 -6.06
CA GLY A 88 -20.07 -11.28 -6.63
C GLY A 88 -20.02 -12.51 -5.72
N LEU A 89 -18.87 -13.11 -5.60
CA LEU A 89 -18.58 -14.21 -4.66
C LEU A 89 -18.13 -13.69 -3.28
N GLY A 90 -18.40 -12.41 -2.97
CA GLY A 90 -17.98 -11.78 -1.74
C GLY A 90 -16.73 -10.92 -1.90
N ASP A 91 -16.40 -10.51 -3.13
CA ASP A 91 -15.17 -9.83 -3.56
C ASP A 91 -15.40 -8.39 -4.05
N ILE A 92 -16.65 -7.95 -4.17
CA ILE A 92 -16.99 -6.61 -4.67
C ILE A 92 -17.74 -5.84 -3.60
N VAL A 93 -17.23 -4.66 -3.26
CA VAL A 93 -17.92 -3.65 -2.45
C VAL A 93 -18.69 -2.72 -3.38
N ARG A 94 -20.00 -2.74 -3.28
CA ARG A 94 -20.89 -1.87 -4.07
C ARG A 94 -21.40 -0.72 -3.24
N LEU A 95 -21.14 0.51 -3.66
CA LEU A 95 -21.86 1.70 -3.20
C LEU A 95 -23.02 1.93 -4.17
N GLN A 96 -24.24 2.03 -3.65
CA GLN A 96 -25.45 1.99 -4.47
C GLN A 96 -26.44 3.08 -4.10
N ASN A 97 -27.29 3.45 -5.07
CA ASN A 97 -28.31 4.45 -4.91
C ASN A 97 -29.56 3.91 -4.19
N LYS A 98 -30.59 4.76 -4.03
CA LYS A 98 -31.87 4.40 -3.39
C LYS A 98 -32.63 3.30 -4.14
N ALA A 99 -32.37 3.10 -5.43
CA ALA A 99 -32.97 2.06 -6.24
C ALA A 99 -32.19 0.72 -6.15
N GLY A 100 -31.00 0.71 -5.50
CA GLY A 100 -30.11 -0.45 -5.43
C GLY A 100 -29.20 -0.61 -6.65
N GLU A 101 -29.15 0.40 -7.52
CA GLU A 101 -28.27 0.43 -8.67
C GLU A 101 -26.87 0.85 -8.25
N ALA A 102 -25.84 0.30 -8.91
CA ALA A 102 -24.46 0.62 -8.62
C ALA A 102 -24.15 2.10 -8.93
N VAL A 103 -23.67 2.84 -7.95
CA VAL A 103 -23.02 4.13 -8.15
C VAL A 103 -21.54 3.90 -8.45
N ILE A 104 -20.91 2.98 -7.72
CA ILE A 104 -19.57 2.48 -8.00
C ILE A 104 -19.42 1.06 -7.42
N ASP A 105 -18.77 0.18 -8.16
CA ASP A 105 -18.31 -1.12 -7.73
C ASP A 105 -16.80 -1.04 -7.49
N LEU A 106 -16.35 -1.53 -6.34
CA LEU A 106 -14.98 -1.46 -5.88
C LEU A 106 -14.48 -2.89 -5.62
N THR A 107 -13.35 -3.24 -6.20
CA THR A 107 -12.70 -4.55 -6.06
C THR A 107 -11.39 -4.40 -5.33
N GLU A 108 -11.08 -5.30 -4.43
CA GLU A 108 -9.81 -5.29 -3.71
C GLU A 108 -8.64 -5.52 -4.67
N VAL A 109 -7.69 -4.61 -4.66
CA VAL A 109 -6.46 -4.68 -5.47
C VAL A 109 -5.25 -4.97 -4.61
N GLU A 110 -5.31 -4.56 -3.34
CA GLU A 110 -4.31 -4.81 -2.31
C GLU A 110 -5.01 -4.90 -0.95
N SER A 111 -4.41 -5.54 0.03
CA SER A 111 -5.04 -5.74 1.35
C SER A 111 -5.57 -4.43 1.95
N GLY A 112 -6.89 -4.31 2.04
CA GLY A 112 -7.59 -3.13 2.57
C GLY A 112 -7.65 -1.94 1.61
N ILE A 113 -7.23 -2.09 0.35
CA ILE A 113 -7.34 -1.08 -0.71
C ILE A 113 -8.22 -1.60 -1.82
N PHE A 114 -9.29 -0.89 -2.10
CA PHE A 114 -10.27 -1.23 -3.13
C PHE A 114 -10.27 -0.16 -4.21
N GLU A 115 -10.32 -0.58 -5.48
CA GLU A 115 -10.42 0.31 -6.63
C GLU A 115 -11.74 0.13 -7.36
N GLY A 116 -12.29 1.25 -7.84
CA GLY A 116 -13.45 1.28 -8.69
C GLY A 116 -13.31 2.32 -9.79
N ASN A 117 -13.76 1.98 -10.99
CA ASN A 117 -13.76 2.89 -12.14
C ASN A 117 -15.17 3.46 -12.37
N ARG A 118 -15.25 4.78 -12.50
CA ARG A 118 -16.46 5.47 -12.97
C ARG A 118 -16.21 5.98 -14.38
N SER A 119 -17.03 5.48 -15.32
CA SER A 119 -16.90 5.84 -16.74
C SER A 119 -16.95 7.36 -16.96
N GLY A 120 -15.90 7.92 -17.57
CA GLY A 120 -15.76 9.35 -17.85
C GLY A 120 -15.27 10.19 -16.66
N GLU A 121 -15.11 9.63 -15.48
CA GLU A 121 -14.67 10.35 -14.26
C GLU A 121 -13.30 9.85 -13.74
N GLY A 122 -12.93 8.58 -14.00
CA GLY A 122 -11.66 8.00 -13.62
C GLY A 122 -11.74 6.95 -12.52
N ILE A 123 -10.59 6.66 -11.92
CA ILE A 123 -10.41 5.66 -10.88
C ILE A 123 -10.60 6.31 -9.51
N TYR A 124 -11.29 5.60 -8.63
CA TYR A 124 -11.47 5.94 -7.22
C TYR A 124 -10.92 4.83 -6.34
N ILE A 125 -10.37 5.23 -5.22
CA ILE A 125 -9.79 4.33 -4.21
C ILE A 125 -10.64 4.41 -2.94
N LEU A 126 -10.91 3.26 -2.34
CA LEU A 126 -11.52 3.14 -1.02
C LEU A 126 -10.53 2.41 -0.13
N GLN A 127 -10.11 3.03 0.96
CA GLN A 127 -9.14 2.44 1.90
C GLN A 127 -9.54 2.70 3.35
N ASN A 128 -9.06 1.85 4.25
CA ASN A 128 -9.30 2.04 5.67
C ASN A 128 -8.79 3.41 6.14
N LEU A 129 -9.62 4.18 6.86
CA LEU A 129 -9.31 5.55 7.26
C LEU A 129 -8.06 5.65 8.15
N GLU A 130 -7.84 4.68 9.05
CA GLU A 130 -6.66 4.67 9.91
C GLU A 130 -5.39 4.40 9.10
N ALA A 131 -5.45 3.50 8.11
CA ALA A 131 -4.35 3.25 7.18
C ALA A 131 -4.05 4.50 6.35
N ALA A 132 -5.09 5.17 5.82
CA ALA A 132 -4.97 6.44 5.10
C ALA A 132 -4.29 7.53 5.94
N ARG A 133 -4.73 7.70 7.19
CA ARG A 133 -4.15 8.67 8.14
C ARG A 133 -2.72 8.33 8.54
N SER A 134 -2.40 7.05 8.68
CA SER A 134 -1.05 6.59 8.97
C SER A 134 -0.10 6.89 7.82
N LEU A 135 -0.56 6.68 6.58
CA LEU A 135 0.19 7.04 5.38
C LEU A 135 0.41 8.56 5.30
N ALA A 136 -0.62 9.36 5.52
CA ALA A 136 -0.52 10.82 5.53
C ALA A 136 0.47 11.32 6.61
N LYS A 137 0.42 10.76 7.83
CA LYS A 137 1.42 11.07 8.87
C LYS A 137 2.83 10.70 8.45
N SER A 138 3.02 9.56 7.82
CA SER A 138 4.32 9.13 7.31
C SER A 138 4.84 10.08 6.23
N MET A 139 3.98 10.56 5.34
CA MET A 139 4.31 11.57 4.33
C MET A 139 4.74 12.89 4.98
N ASP A 140 3.94 13.42 5.93
CA ASP A 140 4.26 14.65 6.66
C ASP A 140 5.59 14.55 7.42
N GLN A 141 5.89 13.38 7.95
CA GLN A 141 7.16 13.12 8.63
C GLN A 141 8.36 13.14 7.66
N MET A 142 8.14 12.90 6.39
CA MET A 142 9.21 12.93 5.38
C MET A 142 9.50 14.33 4.86
N ILE A 143 8.56 15.27 4.97
CA ILE A 143 8.74 16.65 4.52
C ILE A 143 9.79 17.34 5.39
N GLY A 144 10.73 18.03 4.75
CA GLY A 144 11.80 18.79 5.41
C GLY A 144 13.18 18.52 4.85
N ASP A 145 14.19 18.93 5.63
CA ASP A 145 15.59 18.80 5.26
C ASP A 145 16.19 17.49 5.75
N TRP A 146 16.93 16.84 4.86
CA TRP A 146 17.59 15.57 5.09
C TRP A 146 19.05 15.65 4.69
N ALA A 147 19.92 14.98 5.43
CA ALA A 147 21.30 14.74 5.06
C ALA A 147 21.44 13.36 4.42
N MET A 148 22.13 13.29 3.30
CA MET A 148 22.68 12.06 2.77
C MET A 148 24.05 11.85 3.36
N VAL A 149 24.27 10.69 3.98
CA VAL A 149 25.52 10.35 4.64
C VAL A 149 25.98 8.95 4.22
N HIS A 150 27.29 8.72 4.29
CA HIS A 150 27.87 7.37 4.24
C HIS A 150 27.85 6.69 5.61
N SER A 151 28.34 5.47 5.68
CA SER A 151 28.40 4.68 6.91
C SER A 151 29.24 5.32 8.04
N ASP A 152 30.18 6.19 7.69
CA ASP A 152 30.99 6.97 8.63
C ASP A 152 30.27 8.19 9.23
N GLY A 153 29.02 8.43 8.81
CA GLY A 153 28.19 9.57 9.25
C GLY A 153 28.57 10.92 8.61
N GLN A 154 29.51 10.94 7.67
CA GLN A 154 29.88 12.16 6.96
C GLN A 154 28.76 12.57 6.00
N SER A 155 28.29 13.82 6.13
CA SER A 155 27.29 14.36 5.20
C SER A 155 27.93 14.68 3.86
N ILE A 156 27.41 14.04 2.81
CA ILE A 156 27.89 14.18 1.42
C ILE A 156 26.93 14.96 0.54
N CYS A 157 25.69 15.18 1.00
CA CYS A 157 24.68 15.99 0.32
C CYS A 157 23.54 16.31 1.27
N GLY A 158 22.90 17.44 1.06
CA GLY A 158 21.59 17.73 1.64
C GLY A 158 20.48 17.64 0.59
N ILE A 159 19.29 17.24 0.99
CA ILE A 159 18.09 17.23 0.16
C ILE A 159 16.89 17.75 0.96
N THR A 160 16.06 18.57 0.33
CA THR A 160 14.77 19.00 0.87
C THR A 160 13.66 18.21 0.17
N LEU A 161 12.87 17.49 0.93
CA LEU A 161 11.64 16.84 0.47
C LEU A 161 10.46 17.75 0.78
N THR A 162 9.62 18.03 -0.23
CA THR A 162 8.50 18.96 -0.08
C THR A 162 7.17 18.25 -0.30
N ASN A 163 6.07 18.90 0.07
CA ASN A 163 4.71 18.50 -0.27
C ASN A 163 4.18 19.19 -1.53
N ASN A 164 5.04 19.91 -2.27
CA ASN A 164 4.63 20.47 -3.55
C ASN A 164 4.57 19.35 -4.59
N GLU A 165 3.44 19.22 -5.27
CA GLU A 165 3.27 18.25 -6.33
C GLU A 165 4.23 18.54 -7.49
N ALA A 166 4.94 17.50 -7.95
CA ALA A 166 5.70 17.52 -9.19
C ALA A 166 4.85 16.97 -10.35
N ASN A 167 4.05 15.93 -10.06
CA ASN A 167 3.03 15.33 -10.93
C ASN A 167 2.01 14.57 -10.06
N ALA A 168 1.09 13.82 -10.68
CA ALA A 168 0.00 13.11 -9.98
C ALA A 168 0.47 12.17 -8.84
N ASP A 169 1.68 11.61 -8.95
CA ASP A 169 2.15 10.56 -8.03
C ASP A 169 3.37 11.00 -7.19
N ASN A 170 4.02 12.11 -7.55
CA ASN A 170 5.30 12.50 -6.97
C ASN A 170 5.29 13.93 -6.47
N PHE A 171 6.11 14.20 -5.44
CA PHE A 171 6.39 15.51 -4.87
C PHE A 171 7.77 16.01 -5.28
N GLN A 172 7.97 17.32 -5.18
CA GLN A 172 9.25 17.95 -5.54
C GLN A 172 10.32 17.68 -4.49
N ALA A 173 11.54 17.40 -4.96
CA ALA A 173 12.74 17.30 -4.15
C ALA A 173 13.81 18.26 -4.65
N PHE A 174 14.58 18.84 -3.73
CA PHE A 174 15.62 19.82 -4.04
C PHE A 174 16.93 19.44 -3.38
N LEU A 175 17.96 19.23 -4.20
CA LEU A 175 19.32 19.06 -3.69
C LEU A 175 19.88 20.38 -3.16
N LYS A 176 20.57 20.31 -2.03
CA LYS A 176 21.37 21.43 -1.52
C LYS A 176 22.66 21.58 -2.34
N PRO A 177 23.30 22.75 -2.33
CA PRO A 177 24.61 22.93 -2.95
C PRO A 177 25.70 22.03 -2.34
N LYS A 178 26.72 21.69 -3.14
CA LYS A 178 27.91 20.93 -2.73
C LYS A 178 27.66 19.46 -2.39
N CYS A 179 26.86 18.78 -3.22
CA CYS A 179 26.70 17.35 -3.16
C CYS A 179 27.89 16.59 -3.76
N ASP A 180 28.07 15.35 -3.29
CA ASP A 180 28.98 14.39 -3.94
C ASP A 180 28.67 14.26 -5.43
N PRO A 181 29.68 14.08 -6.31
CA PRO A 181 29.50 13.99 -7.76
C PRO A 181 28.49 12.91 -8.20
N ALA A 182 28.42 11.76 -7.51
CA ALA A 182 27.48 10.70 -7.86
C ALA A 182 26.02 11.13 -7.59
N ILE A 183 25.77 11.82 -6.47
CA ILE A 183 24.44 12.35 -6.13
C ILE A 183 24.07 13.49 -7.07
N ALA A 184 25.03 14.38 -7.35
CA ALA A 184 24.82 15.47 -8.30
C ALA A 184 24.56 14.98 -9.74
N ALA A 185 25.13 13.84 -10.15
CA ALA A 185 24.86 13.21 -11.43
C ALA A 185 23.48 12.52 -11.49
N PHE A 186 23.05 11.88 -10.39
CA PHE A 186 21.70 11.34 -10.26
C PHE A 186 20.65 12.46 -10.27
N ALA A 187 20.92 13.58 -9.61
CA ALA A 187 20.11 14.79 -9.57
C ALA A 187 18.61 14.53 -9.35
N PRO A 188 18.17 13.96 -8.22
CA PRO A 188 16.77 13.72 -7.96
C PRO A 188 16.00 15.04 -7.86
N THR A 189 14.89 15.13 -8.59
CA THR A 189 14.00 16.30 -8.61
C THR A 189 12.63 15.98 -8.02
N GLN A 190 12.32 14.69 -7.82
CA GLN A 190 11.05 14.23 -7.32
C GLN A 190 11.25 13.15 -6.26
N TRP A 191 10.23 12.98 -5.42
CA TRP A 191 10.17 11.92 -4.43
C TRP A 191 8.74 11.45 -4.20
N ARG A 192 8.60 10.24 -3.69
CA ARG A 192 7.34 9.72 -3.12
C ARG A 192 7.61 8.69 -2.04
N LEU A 193 6.60 8.45 -1.23
CA LEU A 193 6.54 7.29 -0.34
C LEU A 193 5.72 6.21 -1.04
N ASP A 194 6.29 5.02 -1.19
CA ASP A 194 5.67 3.88 -1.87
C ASP A 194 5.90 2.62 -1.04
N HIS A 195 4.82 1.97 -0.59
CA HIS A 195 4.89 0.75 0.24
C HIS A 195 5.85 0.83 1.44
N GLY A 196 5.93 1.99 2.08
CA GLY A 196 6.84 2.22 3.20
C GLY A 196 8.29 2.47 2.81
N GLN A 197 8.59 2.65 1.52
CA GLN A 197 9.90 3.02 0.99
C GLN A 197 9.89 4.48 0.51
N ILE A 198 11.01 5.19 0.65
CA ILE A 198 11.22 6.48 0.00
C ILE A 198 11.82 6.22 -1.38
N LEU A 199 11.19 6.74 -2.41
CA LEU A 199 11.72 6.77 -3.76
C LEU A 199 12.18 8.19 -4.09
N LEU A 200 13.45 8.35 -4.42
CA LEU A 200 14.01 9.57 -5.04
C LEU A 200 14.09 9.33 -6.54
N ILE A 201 13.58 10.26 -7.33
CA ILE A 201 13.39 10.08 -8.78
C ILE A 201 14.06 11.25 -9.50
N ALA A 202 14.93 10.93 -10.45
CA ALA A 202 15.56 11.89 -11.35
C ALA A 202 14.66 12.19 -12.56
N ASP A 203 14.90 13.30 -13.24
CA ASP A 203 14.20 13.65 -14.49
C ASP A 203 14.46 12.63 -15.61
N SER A 204 15.57 11.89 -15.53
CA SER A 204 15.88 10.75 -16.43
C SER A 204 14.93 9.55 -16.26
N GLY A 205 14.17 9.49 -15.16
CA GLY A 205 13.39 8.34 -14.73
C GLY A 205 14.18 7.35 -13.88
N GLU A 206 15.48 7.56 -13.64
CA GLU A 206 16.25 6.76 -12.68
C GLU A 206 15.67 6.95 -11.28
N THR A 207 15.59 5.87 -10.51
CA THR A 207 15.02 5.87 -9.17
C THR A 207 15.97 5.24 -8.17
N TRP A 208 16.17 5.92 -7.05
CA TRP A 208 16.85 5.36 -5.87
C TRP A 208 15.82 5.10 -4.78
N THR A 209 15.82 3.88 -4.26
CA THR A 209 14.91 3.42 -3.22
C THR A 209 15.61 3.37 -1.87
N PHE A 210 14.90 3.81 -0.82
CA PHE A 210 15.38 3.78 0.56
C PHE A 210 14.35 3.06 1.45
N GLU A 211 14.84 2.17 2.31
CA GLU A 211 14.06 1.46 3.32
C GLU A 211 14.43 1.93 4.72
N ALA A 212 13.44 2.00 5.61
CA ALA A 212 13.72 2.27 7.02
C ALA A 212 14.41 1.06 7.65
N ASP A 213 15.51 1.30 8.38
CA ASP A 213 16.14 0.30 9.23
C ASP A 213 15.55 0.30 10.65
N ASP A 214 16.00 -0.63 11.50
CA ASP A 214 15.54 -0.77 12.90
C ASP A 214 15.81 0.48 13.76
N ASN A 215 16.67 1.39 13.32
CA ASN A 215 17.02 2.64 13.99
C ASN A 215 16.25 3.84 13.43
N ALA A 216 15.25 3.61 12.59
CA ALA A 216 14.47 4.63 11.87
C ALA A 216 15.35 5.52 10.96
N GLN A 217 16.48 5.00 10.47
CA GLN A 217 17.29 5.59 9.41
C GLN A 217 16.85 5.01 8.07
N TRP A 218 16.94 5.81 7.02
CA TRP A 218 16.57 5.38 5.69
C TRP A 218 17.81 4.99 4.89
N ARG A 219 17.96 3.70 4.62
CA ARG A 219 19.11 3.12 3.91
C ARG A 219 18.76 2.83 2.46
N ARG A 220 19.62 3.23 1.54
CA ARG A 220 19.46 2.93 0.11
C ARG A 220 19.52 1.42 -0.16
N VAL A 221 18.59 0.92 -1.00
CA VAL A 221 18.55 -0.46 -1.47
C VAL A 221 18.71 -0.52 -3.00
N PRO A 222 19.37 -1.54 -3.57
CA PRO A 222 20.10 -2.61 -2.87
C PRO A 222 21.28 -2.08 -2.07
N ASP A 223 21.61 -2.77 -0.98
CA ASP A 223 22.69 -2.38 -0.09
C ASP A 223 24.05 -2.46 -0.81
N SER A 224 24.96 -1.60 -0.46
CA SER A 224 26.33 -1.52 -1.00
C SER A 224 27.35 -1.62 0.12
N ALA A 225 28.64 -1.84 -0.24
CA ALA A 225 29.74 -1.88 0.73
C ALA A 225 29.87 -0.58 1.53
N ASP A 226 29.45 0.55 0.94
CA ASP A 226 29.33 1.85 1.59
C ASP A 226 27.90 2.36 1.36
N PRO A 227 26.99 2.07 2.31
CA PRO A 227 25.58 2.38 2.17
C PRO A 227 25.33 3.88 2.24
N LEU A 228 24.42 4.35 1.38
CA LEU A 228 23.90 5.70 1.44
C LEU A 228 22.68 5.74 2.38
N ILE A 229 22.72 6.65 3.34
CA ILE A 229 21.72 6.78 4.40
C ILE A 229 21.14 8.19 4.38
N LEU A 230 19.80 8.31 4.53
CA LEU A 230 19.12 9.59 4.76
C LEU A 230 18.91 9.76 6.27
N LEU A 231 19.40 10.87 6.79
CA LEU A 231 19.20 11.30 8.17
C LEU A 231 18.42 12.62 8.20
N ARG A 232 17.44 12.72 9.06
CA ARG A 232 16.70 13.97 9.26
C ARG A 232 17.61 15.03 9.90
N GLN A 233 17.54 16.27 9.41
CA GLN A 233 18.26 17.43 9.96
C GLN A 233 17.38 18.23 10.94
#